data_97f1328588f101c9ce5c43a9ada1621a
#
_entry.id   97f1328588f101c9ce5c43a9ada1621a
#
_cell.length_a   1.000
_cell.length_b   1.000
_cell.length_c   1.000
_cell.angle_alpha   90.00
_cell.angle_beta   90.00
_cell.angle_gamma   90.00
#
_symmetry.space_group_name_H-M   'P 1'
#
loop_
_entity.id
_entity.type
_entity.pdbx_description
1 polymer ?
#
loop_
_entity_poly.entity_id
_entity_poly.type
_entity_poly.pdbx_seq_one_letter_code
_entity_poly.pdbx_strand_id
1 'polypeptide(L)'
;MSPHPRAEVLRYTAFSADPGGGNPAGVVLDASGLDDAAMLAVAAELGYSESAFLTAPDGRGGHTLRYFSPKAEVPFCGHATVAAAIALAERDGPGDLVFSTPAGQVPVTVVRDGDELRATLTSVEPHTEDITPDDLAEALAALDWPAAGLAPAPAPRIAYAGARHLVPVSYT
;
A
#
# COMPACT_ATOMS: atom_id res chain seq x y z
N MET A 1 32.79 0.15 7.36
CA MET A 1 31.41 0.21 6.82
C MET A 1 31.23 -1.09 6.05
N SER A 2 30.52 -2.06 6.61
CA SER A 2 30.16 -3.29 5.87
C SER A 2 29.17 -2.90 4.77
N PRO A 3 29.33 -3.38 3.53
CA PRO A 3 28.33 -3.15 2.51
C PRO A 3 27.06 -3.84 2.98
N HIS A 4 25.96 -3.10 3.13
CA HIS A 4 24.65 -3.71 3.30
C HIS A 4 24.43 -4.66 2.12
N PRO A 5 23.99 -5.92 2.36
CA PRO A 5 23.62 -6.78 1.25
C PRO A 5 22.60 -6.03 0.42
N ARG A 6 22.86 -5.87 -0.88
CA ARG A 6 21.86 -5.30 -1.79
C ARG A 6 20.68 -6.25 -1.79
N ALA A 7 19.59 -5.82 -1.16
CA ALA A 7 18.35 -6.57 -1.23
C ALA A 7 17.91 -6.67 -2.69
N GLU A 8 17.45 -7.83 -3.10
CA GLU A 8 16.83 -8.02 -4.41
C GLU A 8 15.53 -7.22 -4.46
N VAL A 9 15.42 -6.31 -5.41
CA VAL A 9 14.25 -5.46 -5.59
C VAL A 9 13.54 -5.87 -6.88
N LEU A 10 12.35 -6.44 -6.72
CA LEU A 10 11.45 -6.78 -7.81
C LEU A 10 10.59 -5.55 -8.15
N ARG A 11 10.14 -5.46 -9.40
CA ARG A 11 9.27 -4.37 -9.88
C ARG A 11 8.01 -4.98 -10.47
N TYR A 12 6.87 -4.62 -9.89
CA TYR A 12 5.56 -5.06 -10.33
C TYR A 12 4.68 -3.86 -10.66
N THR A 13 3.68 -4.09 -11.48
CA THR A 13 2.56 -3.16 -11.63
C THR A 13 1.28 -3.84 -11.15
N ALA A 14 0.55 -3.20 -10.25
CA ALA A 14 -0.73 -3.70 -9.78
C ALA A 14 -1.88 -3.20 -10.67
N PHE A 15 -2.98 -3.96 -10.72
CA PHE A 15 -4.21 -3.64 -11.44
C PHE A 15 -4.09 -3.58 -12.96
N SER A 16 -3.04 -4.17 -13.54
CA SER A 16 -2.86 -4.28 -14.97
C SER A 16 -2.03 -5.53 -15.30
N ALA A 17 -2.35 -6.19 -16.41
CA ALA A 17 -1.51 -7.21 -17.02
C ALA A 17 -0.41 -6.59 -17.93
N ASP A 18 -0.57 -5.32 -18.31
CA ASP A 18 0.45 -4.57 -19.05
C ASP A 18 1.46 -3.97 -18.07
N PRO A 19 2.77 -4.31 -18.19
CA PRO A 19 3.81 -3.73 -17.33
C PRO A 19 3.92 -2.20 -17.41
N GLY A 20 3.48 -1.59 -18.53
CA GLY A 20 3.43 -0.13 -18.70
C GLY A 20 2.17 0.53 -18.16
N GLY A 21 1.18 -0.26 -17.69
CA GLY A 21 -0.07 0.22 -17.13
C GLY A 21 -0.12 0.10 -15.61
N GLY A 22 -1.30 0.31 -15.04
CA GLY A 22 -1.56 0.10 -13.61
C GLY A 22 -0.79 1.03 -12.65
N ASN A 23 -0.52 0.53 -11.45
CA ASN A 23 0.20 1.27 -10.41
C ASN A 23 1.49 0.52 -10.04
N PRO A 24 2.69 1.08 -10.29
CA PRO A 24 3.95 0.39 -10.05
C PRO A 24 4.27 0.33 -8.55
N ALA A 25 4.88 -0.77 -8.13
CA ALA A 25 5.39 -0.99 -6.79
C ALA A 25 6.73 -1.72 -6.82
N GLY A 26 7.64 -1.34 -5.93
CA GLY A 26 8.80 -2.14 -5.58
C GLY A 26 8.41 -3.23 -4.60
N VAL A 27 9.01 -4.41 -4.72
CA VAL A 27 8.80 -5.52 -3.79
C VAL A 27 10.15 -6.11 -3.38
N VAL A 28 10.39 -6.18 -2.08
CA VAL A 28 11.55 -6.85 -1.48
C VAL A 28 11.04 -8.04 -0.67
N LEU A 29 11.26 -9.26 -1.19
CA LEU A 29 10.74 -10.49 -0.57
C LEU A 29 11.54 -10.94 0.66
N ASP A 30 12.73 -10.42 0.88
CA ASP A 30 13.51 -10.61 2.10
C ASP A 30 14.19 -9.29 2.49
N ALA A 31 13.52 -8.58 3.38
CA ALA A 31 14.00 -7.34 3.97
C ALA A 31 14.48 -7.52 5.42
N SER A 32 14.69 -8.74 5.88
CA SER A 32 15.08 -9.06 7.27
C SER A 32 16.41 -8.42 7.70
N GLY A 33 17.28 -8.13 6.73
CA GLY A 33 18.58 -7.48 6.95
C GLY A 33 18.55 -5.95 6.77
N LEU A 34 17.40 -5.35 6.47
CA LEU A 34 17.27 -3.91 6.24
C LEU A 34 16.69 -3.23 7.47
N ASP A 35 17.29 -2.12 7.87
CA ASP A 35 16.71 -1.19 8.83
C ASP A 35 15.78 -0.18 8.12
N ASP A 36 15.08 0.64 8.90
CA ASP A 36 14.12 1.64 8.40
C ASP A 36 14.78 2.61 7.41
N ALA A 37 16.01 3.04 7.68
CA ALA A 37 16.73 3.96 6.81
C ALA A 37 17.09 3.32 5.47
N ALA A 38 17.46 2.03 5.47
CA ALA A 38 17.76 1.28 4.26
C ALA A 38 16.50 1.03 3.42
N MET A 39 15.35 0.66 4.04
CA MET A 39 14.07 0.51 3.34
C MET A 39 13.63 1.83 2.72
N LEU A 40 13.72 2.94 3.46
CA LEU A 40 13.40 4.27 2.95
C LEU A 40 14.30 4.66 1.77
N ALA A 41 15.60 4.38 1.86
CA ALA A 41 16.55 4.68 0.78
C ALA A 41 16.22 3.89 -0.50
N VAL A 42 15.86 2.60 -0.39
CA VAL A 42 15.42 1.77 -1.52
C VAL A 42 14.14 2.34 -2.14
N ALA A 43 13.14 2.70 -1.32
CA ALA A 43 11.90 3.30 -1.82
C ALA A 43 12.15 4.64 -2.53
N ALA A 44 13.06 5.47 -1.99
CA ALA A 44 13.45 6.75 -2.60
C ALA A 44 14.19 6.56 -3.93
N GLU A 45 15.08 5.57 -4.04
CA GLU A 45 15.79 5.23 -5.28
C GLU A 45 14.84 4.76 -6.38
N LEU A 46 13.82 3.96 -6.02
CA LEU A 46 12.81 3.47 -6.96
C LEU A 46 11.90 4.59 -7.45
N GLY A 47 11.56 5.55 -6.60
CA GLY A 47 10.71 6.69 -6.94
C GLY A 47 9.24 6.34 -7.21
N TYR A 48 8.80 5.12 -6.88
CA TYR A 48 7.38 4.74 -6.95
C TYR A 48 6.62 5.35 -5.78
N SER A 49 5.29 5.41 -5.89
CA SER A 49 4.46 5.93 -4.79
C SER A 49 4.72 5.17 -3.48
N GLU A 50 4.75 3.83 -3.55
CA GLU A 50 5.13 2.96 -2.43
C GLU A 50 5.90 1.73 -2.91
N SER A 51 6.66 1.16 -1.97
CA SER A 51 7.33 -0.13 -2.09
C SER A 51 7.03 -0.99 -0.88
N ALA A 52 6.89 -2.29 -1.09
CA ALA A 52 6.57 -3.30 -0.08
C ALA A 52 7.82 -4.08 0.34
N PHE A 53 8.00 -4.26 1.64
CA PHE A 53 9.12 -4.95 2.24
C PHE A 53 8.63 -6.08 3.13
N LEU A 54 8.92 -7.32 2.76
CA LEU A 54 8.66 -8.47 3.61
C LEU A 54 9.81 -8.59 4.61
N THR A 55 9.47 -8.48 5.89
CA THR A 55 10.39 -8.73 7.00
C THR A 55 10.19 -10.15 7.54
N ALA A 56 10.76 -10.48 8.69
CA ALA A 56 10.70 -11.82 9.24
C ALA A 56 9.25 -12.35 9.34
N PRO A 57 9.06 -13.68 9.25
CA PRO A 57 7.76 -14.30 9.50
C PRO A 57 7.20 -13.86 10.85
N ASP A 58 5.88 -13.66 10.94
CA ASP A 58 5.19 -13.18 12.16
C ASP A 58 5.10 -14.23 13.28
N GLY A 59 5.74 -15.39 13.11
CA GLY A 59 5.70 -16.51 14.05
C GLY A 59 4.38 -17.29 14.04
N ARG A 60 3.41 -16.89 13.21
CA ARG A 60 2.09 -17.52 13.07
C ARG A 60 1.87 -18.15 11.70
N GLY A 61 2.94 -18.25 10.90
CA GLY A 61 2.89 -18.77 9.52
C GLY A 61 2.56 -17.71 8.46
N GLY A 62 2.44 -16.44 8.85
CA GLY A 62 2.24 -15.31 7.96
C GLY A 62 3.53 -14.51 7.73
N HIS A 63 3.43 -13.45 6.95
CA HIS A 63 4.51 -12.53 6.63
C HIS A 63 4.23 -11.15 7.20
N THR A 64 5.24 -10.53 7.80
CA THR A 64 5.17 -9.11 8.16
C THR A 64 5.47 -8.28 6.92
N LEU A 65 4.59 -7.35 6.58
CA LEU A 65 4.71 -6.49 5.41
C LEU A 65 4.71 -5.02 5.84
N ARG A 66 5.73 -4.29 5.40
CA ARG A 66 5.90 -2.86 5.65
C ARG A 66 5.91 -2.12 4.32
N TYR A 67 5.50 -0.87 4.34
CA TYR A 67 5.37 -0.06 3.13
C TYR A 67 6.09 1.27 3.30
N PHE A 68 6.89 1.64 2.31
CA PHE A 68 7.60 2.90 2.30
C PHE A 68 7.31 3.67 1.01
N SER A 69 6.89 4.92 1.17
CA SER A 69 6.97 5.93 0.12
C SER A 69 8.40 6.44 0.02
N PRO A 70 8.77 7.25 -0.99
CA PRO A 70 10.08 7.91 -1.04
C PRO A 70 10.39 8.81 0.16
N LYS A 71 9.41 9.14 0.99
CA LYS A 71 9.53 10.12 2.08
C LYS A 71 9.34 9.53 3.47
N ALA A 72 8.54 8.47 3.61
CA ALA A 72 8.17 7.94 4.92
C ALA A 72 7.58 6.53 4.81
N GLU A 73 7.58 5.80 5.93
CA GLU A 73 6.75 4.61 6.09
C GLU A 73 5.28 5.00 6.11
N VAL A 74 4.43 4.17 5.47
CA VAL A 74 2.97 4.32 5.48
C VAL A 74 2.32 3.08 6.09
N PRO A 75 1.17 3.23 6.78
CA PRO A 75 0.57 2.12 7.53
C PRO A 75 -0.02 1.03 6.65
N PHE A 76 -0.45 1.36 5.44
CA PHE A 76 -1.07 0.43 4.51
C PHE A 76 -0.98 0.93 3.06
N CYS A 77 -0.84 -0.03 2.14
CA CYS A 77 -0.85 0.25 0.70
C CYS A 77 -1.42 -0.95 -0.07
N GLY A 78 -2.61 -0.80 -0.66
CA GLY A 78 -3.32 -1.89 -1.34
C GLY A 78 -2.58 -2.40 -2.58
N HIS A 79 -2.11 -1.52 -3.48
CA HIS A 79 -1.44 -1.94 -4.71
C HIS A 79 -0.10 -2.63 -4.43
N ALA A 80 0.67 -2.15 -3.44
CA ALA A 80 1.93 -2.78 -3.06
C ALA A 80 1.69 -4.14 -2.35
N THR A 81 0.55 -4.31 -1.65
CA THR A 81 0.15 -5.58 -1.06
C THR A 81 -0.13 -6.63 -2.13
N VAL A 82 -0.94 -6.30 -3.16
CA VAL A 82 -1.23 -7.26 -4.24
C VAL A 82 0.02 -7.57 -5.05
N ALA A 83 0.90 -6.59 -5.28
CA ALA A 83 2.19 -6.81 -5.93
C ALA A 83 3.07 -7.79 -5.13
N ALA A 84 3.18 -7.61 -3.80
CA ALA A 84 3.92 -8.51 -2.92
C ALA A 84 3.33 -9.92 -2.90
N ALA A 85 2.00 -10.05 -2.90
CA ALA A 85 1.32 -11.34 -2.94
C ALA A 85 1.58 -12.09 -4.26
N ILE A 86 1.54 -11.39 -5.40
CA ILE A 86 1.89 -11.99 -6.70
C ILE A 86 3.35 -12.43 -6.71
N ALA A 87 4.29 -11.59 -6.25
CA ALA A 87 5.71 -11.93 -6.19
C ALA A 87 5.98 -13.18 -5.33
N LEU A 88 5.29 -13.31 -4.17
CA LEU A 88 5.35 -14.52 -3.36
C LEU A 88 4.78 -15.73 -4.08
N ALA A 89 3.63 -15.57 -4.74
CA ALA A 89 2.98 -16.67 -5.43
C ALA A 89 3.75 -17.15 -6.67
N GLU A 90 4.52 -16.29 -7.32
CA GLU A 90 5.45 -16.69 -8.39
C GLU A 90 6.59 -17.55 -7.85
N ARG A 91 7.06 -17.25 -6.63
CA ARG A 91 8.12 -18.01 -5.98
C ARG A 91 7.63 -19.32 -5.34
N ASP A 92 6.54 -19.25 -4.58
CA ASP A 92 6.11 -20.30 -3.65
C ASP A 92 4.82 -21.03 -4.12
N GLY A 93 4.17 -20.53 -5.16
CA GLY A 93 2.88 -21.02 -5.66
C GLY A 93 1.69 -20.19 -5.15
N PRO A 94 0.53 -20.28 -5.86
CA PRO A 94 -0.70 -19.60 -5.46
C PRO A 94 -1.28 -20.20 -4.18
N GLY A 95 -2.08 -19.42 -3.44
CA GLY A 95 -2.71 -19.83 -2.20
C GLY A 95 -3.20 -18.66 -1.37
N ASP A 96 -3.62 -18.98 -0.14
CA ASP A 96 -4.05 -17.98 0.83
C ASP A 96 -2.85 -17.49 1.63
N LEU A 97 -2.73 -16.18 1.74
CA LEU A 97 -1.70 -15.46 2.47
C LEU A 97 -2.35 -14.58 3.53
N VAL A 98 -1.65 -14.33 4.63
CA VAL A 98 -2.02 -13.32 5.61
C VAL A 98 -0.82 -12.44 5.86
N PHE A 99 -0.94 -11.14 5.58
CA PHE A 99 0.08 -10.17 5.89
C PHE A 99 -0.22 -9.46 7.21
N SER A 100 0.75 -9.47 8.13
CA SER A 100 0.76 -8.61 9.31
C SER A 100 1.30 -7.24 8.90
N THR A 101 0.46 -6.20 8.94
CA THR A 101 0.82 -4.83 8.57
C THR A 101 0.64 -3.88 9.75
N PRO A 102 1.21 -2.66 9.70
CA PRO A 102 0.92 -1.65 10.73
C PRO A 102 -0.57 -1.32 10.89
N ALA A 103 -1.37 -1.48 9.84
CA ALA A 103 -2.82 -1.27 9.89
C ALA A 103 -3.61 -2.48 10.42
N GLY A 104 -2.98 -3.66 10.54
CA GLY A 104 -3.60 -4.91 11.00
C GLY A 104 -3.34 -6.09 10.06
N GLN A 105 -4.12 -7.15 10.24
CA GLN A 105 -4.03 -8.36 9.41
C GLN A 105 -4.76 -8.14 8.08
N VAL A 106 -4.08 -8.47 6.99
CA VAL A 106 -4.59 -8.32 5.62
C VAL A 106 -4.58 -9.69 4.93
N PRO A 107 -5.71 -10.37 4.84
CA PRO A 107 -5.83 -11.61 4.07
C PRO A 107 -5.74 -11.31 2.56
N VAL A 108 -4.99 -12.15 1.85
CA VAL A 108 -4.88 -12.09 0.39
C VAL A 108 -4.98 -13.50 -0.17
N THR A 109 -5.89 -13.71 -1.10
CA THR A 109 -6.00 -14.97 -1.85
C THR A 109 -5.37 -14.77 -3.22
N VAL A 110 -4.42 -15.62 -3.59
CA VAL A 110 -3.85 -15.67 -4.94
C VAL A 110 -4.30 -16.93 -5.63
N VAL A 111 -4.89 -16.78 -6.80
CA VAL A 111 -5.35 -17.89 -7.65
C VAL A 111 -4.67 -17.83 -9.01
N ARG A 112 -4.57 -18.99 -9.67
CA ARG A 112 -4.15 -19.07 -11.06
C ARG A 112 -5.40 -19.01 -11.96
N ASP A 113 -5.40 -18.07 -12.89
CA ASP A 113 -6.44 -17.88 -13.90
C ASP A 113 -5.79 -18.01 -15.30
N GLY A 114 -5.83 -19.21 -15.86
CA GLY A 114 -5.05 -19.54 -17.04
C GLY A 114 -3.54 -19.47 -16.76
N ASP A 115 -2.82 -18.66 -17.53
CA ASP A 115 -1.38 -18.43 -17.36
C ASP A 115 -1.07 -17.27 -16.39
N GLU A 116 -2.09 -16.55 -15.93
CA GLU A 116 -1.95 -15.39 -15.04
C GLU A 116 -2.17 -15.76 -13.56
N LEU A 117 -1.57 -14.97 -12.67
CA LEU A 117 -1.87 -14.97 -11.24
C LEU A 117 -2.75 -13.75 -10.91
N ARG A 118 -3.79 -13.99 -10.11
CA ARG A 118 -4.70 -12.95 -9.62
C ARG A 118 -4.70 -12.92 -8.11
N ALA A 119 -4.40 -11.77 -7.54
CA ALA A 119 -4.46 -11.54 -6.10
C ALA A 119 -5.70 -10.73 -5.74
N THR A 120 -6.43 -11.21 -4.72
CA THR A 120 -7.58 -10.51 -4.13
C THR A 120 -7.27 -10.27 -2.66
N LEU A 121 -7.18 -9.00 -2.26
CA LEU A 121 -7.02 -8.63 -0.86
C LEU A 121 -8.37 -8.27 -0.22
N THR A 122 -8.49 -8.58 1.08
CA THR A 122 -9.55 -8.06 1.93
C THR A 122 -8.93 -7.02 2.87
N SER A 123 -9.43 -5.78 2.82
CA SER A 123 -8.91 -4.71 3.69
C SER A 123 -9.28 -4.96 5.15
N VAL A 124 -8.61 -4.25 6.05
CA VAL A 124 -9.07 -4.11 7.43
C VAL A 124 -10.47 -3.48 7.45
N GLU A 125 -11.21 -3.65 8.55
CA GLU A 125 -12.59 -3.15 8.69
C GLU A 125 -12.66 -1.64 8.37
N PRO A 126 -13.42 -1.25 7.34
CA PRO A 126 -13.54 0.15 6.94
C PRO A 126 -14.53 0.89 7.83
N HIS A 127 -14.25 2.18 8.05
CA HIS A 127 -15.19 3.08 8.73
C HIS A 127 -15.04 4.52 8.21
N THR A 128 -15.96 5.37 8.61
CA THR A 128 -15.91 6.81 8.33
C THR A 128 -15.97 7.60 9.63
N GLU A 129 -15.30 8.75 9.64
CA GLU A 129 -15.28 9.68 10.76
C GLU A 129 -15.73 11.06 10.29
N ASP A 130 -16.28 11.85 11.20
CA ASP A 130 -16.55 13.26 10.93
C ASP A 130 -15.22 14.03 10.86
N ILE A 131 -15.16 15.00 9.95
CA ILE A 131 -14.08 15.99 9.92
C ILE A 131 -14.50 17.26 10.66
N THR A 132 -13.58 17.86 11.39
CA THR A 132 -13.85 19.16 12.02
C THR A 132 -13.92 20.27 10.95
N PRO A 133 -14.70 21.35 11.18
CA PRO A 133 -14.75 22.47 10.26
C PRO A 133 -13.36 23.10 10.00
N ASP A 134 -12.51 23.16 11.02
CA ASP A 134 -11.18 23.75 10.93
C ASP A 134 -10.25 22.89 10.06
N ASP A 135 -10.22 21.57 10.29
CA ASP A 135 -9.42 20.64 9.46
C ASP A 135 -9.88 20.63 7.99
N LEU A 136 -11.20 20.70 7.78
CA LEU A 136 -11.74 20.80 6.43
C LEU A 136 -11.31 22.09 5.75
N ALA A 137 -11.38 23.22 6.45
CA ALA A 137 -10.98 24.52 5.92
C ALA A 137 -9.49 24.54 5.57
N GLU A 138 -8.63 23.98 6.42
CA GLU A 138 -7.19 23.85 6.17
C GLU A 138 -6.92 22.96 4.93
N ALA A 139 -7.59 21.82 4.82
CA ALA A 139 -7.42 20.92 3.69
C ALA A 139 -7.87 21.57 2.37
N LEU A 140 -9.01 22.28 2.36
CA LEU A 140 -9.51 22.99 1.20
C LEU A 140 -8.57 24.14 0.80
N ALA A 141 -8.01 24.85 1.76
CA ALA A 141 -7.02 25.90 1.51
C ALA A 141 -5.72 25.32 0.89
N ALA A 142 -5.26 24.16 1.37
CA ALA A 142 -4.08 23.47 0.81
C ALA A 142 -4.30 23.00 -0.63
N LEU A 143 -5.54 22.70 -1.01
CA LEU A 143 -5.93 22.28 -2.37
C LEU A 143 -6.31 23.48 -3.28
N ASP A 144 -6.29 24.70 -2.76
CA ASP A 144 -6.83 25.90 -3.42
C ASP A 144 -8.28 25.68 -3.92
N TRP A 145 -9.08 25.03 -3.12
CA TRP A 145 -10.42 24.63 -3.46
C TRP A 145 -11.46 25.38 -2.62
N PRO A 146 -12.35 26.17 -3.24
CA PRO A 146 -13.36 26.95 -2.52
C PRO A 146 -14.40 26.02 -1.89
N ALA A 147 -14.79 26.30 -0.65
CA ALA A 147 -15.82 25.54 0.05
C ALA A 147 -17.17 25.49 -0.70
N ALA A 148 -17.47 26.54 -1.49
CA ALA A 148 -18.66 26.59 -2.34
C ALA A 148 -18.65 25.56 -3.49
N GLY A 149 -17.48 24.97 -3.80
CA GLY A 149 -17.35 23.89 -4.80
C GLY A 149 -17.69 22.51 -4.24
N LEU A 150 -17.88 22.38 -2.92
CA LEU A 150 -18.28 21.11 -2.32
C LEU A 150 -19.72 20.76 -2.69
N ALA A 151 -19.96 19.47 -2.93
CA ALA A 151 -21.31 18.95 -3.11
C ALA A 151 -22.12 19.10 -1.80
N PRO A 152 -23.43 19.41 -1.89
CA PRO A 152 -24.29 19.49 -0.71
C PRO A 152 -24.49 18.13 -0.04
N ALA A 153 -24.26 17.03 -0.76
CA ALA A 153 -24.31 15.66 -0.26
C ALA A 153 -23.50 14.74 -1.20
N PRO A 154 -22.78 13.72 -0.65
CA PRO A 154 -22.56 13.51 0.77
C PRO A 154 -21.65 14.57 1.40
N ALA A 155 -21.80 14.80 2.70
CA ALA A 155 -20.89 15.68 3.44
C ALA A 155 -19.46 15.13 3.44
N PRO A 156 -18.42 16.00 3.47
CA PRO A 156 -17.03 15.57 3.61
C PRO A 156 -16.83 14.69 4.84
N ARG A 157 -16.06 13.61 4.66
CA ARG A 157 -15.76 12.63 5.68
C ARG A 157 -14.28 12.24 5.63
N ILE A 158 -13.77 11.73 6.74
CA ILE A 158 -12.53 10.97 6.75
C ILE A 158 -12.92 9.50 6.59
N ALA A 159 -12.45 8.85 5.51
CA ALA A 159 -12.62 7.42 5.29
C ALA A 159 -11.36 6.68 5.71
N TYR A 160 -11.53 5.51 6.31
CA TYR A 160 -10.46 4.61 6.71
C TYR A 160 -10.70 3.21 6.15
N ALA A 161 -9.66 2.64 5.55
CA ALA A 161 -9.58 1.24 5.18
C ALA A 161 -8.09 0.80 5.20
N GLY A 162 -7.43 1.01 6.35
CA GLY A 162 -5.99 0.79 6.54
C GLY A 162 -5.15 2.09 6.50
N ALA A 163 -5.65 3.11 5.81
CA ALA A 163 -5.14 4.48 5.85
C ALA A 163 -6.31 5.47 5.93
N ARG A 164 -6.06 6.66 6.48
CA ARG A 164 -7.06 7.72 6.63
C ARG A 164 -6.99 8.64 5.41
N HIS A 165 -8.13 8.87 4.77
CA HIS A 165 -8.25 9.74 3.62
C HIS A 165 -9.39 10.73 3.83
N LEU A 166 -9.11 12.02 3.63
CA LEU A 166 -10.18 13.00 3.50
C LEU A 166 -10.88 12.81 2.15
N VAL A 167 -12.20 12.71 2.20
CA VAL A 167 -13.06 12.55 1.01
C VAL A 167 -13.98 13.76 0.94
N PRO A 168 -13.53 14.90 0.36
CA PRO A 168 -14.38 15.98 -0.07
C PRO A 168 -14.98 15.60 -1.42
N VAL A 169 -16.26 15.89 -1.64
CA VAL A 169 -16.94 15.54 -2.89
C VAL A 169 -17.33 16.80 -3.64
N SER A 170 -17.06 16.83 -4.96
CA SER A 170 -17.56 17.85 -5.89
C SER A 170 -18.22 17.17 -7.07
N TYR A 171 -19.21 17.83 -7.66
CA TYR A 171 -19.84 17.42 -8.91
C TYR A 171 -19.54 18.39 -10.07
N THR A 172 -18.51 19.22 -9.90
CA THR A 172 -18.05 20.18 -10.92
C THR A 172 -16.74 19.71 -11.55
#